data_a32b0de198b7a433d3afa13e44b91ba8
#
_entry.id   a32b0de198b7a433d3afa13e44b91ba8
#
_cell.length_a   1.000
_cell.length_b   1.000
_cell.length_c   1.000
_cell.angle_alpha   90.00
_cell.angle_beta   90.00
_cell.angle_gamma   90.00
#
_symmetry.space_group_name_H-M   'P 1'
#
loop_
_entity.id
_entity.type
_entity.pdbx_description
1 polymer ?
#
loop_
_entity_poly.entity_id
_entity_poly.type
_entity_poly.pdbx_seq_one_letter_code
_entity_poly.pdbx_strand_id
1 'polypeptide(L)'
;MYAQIQPKLAEFDKQSAQQMPMMIAMGQGFAKSAIAQNKDLSDAQKKQAEDLLDATAQWAQTTKFTDPALVQAAIAEICKTARAVNLKTADEARALSYEQAMQKAGIVLGGVKAVLAVYGLNIDKTLDSVKIDAGAASGDAATVKVTYVAFDKPFTTEAQMVKVDGRWYGKHAIDQWHKHQAEIAAVGKTAAPAEPAPAEAGK
;
A
#
# COMPACT_ATOMS: atom_id res chain seq x y z
N MET A 1 -21.95 15.86 -13.20
CA MET A 1 -20.54 15.41 -13.25
C MET A 1 -20.35 14.23 -14.21
N TYR A 2 -21.04 13.10 -14.07
CA TYR A 2 -20.86 11.93 -14.96
C TYR A 2 -21.09 12.25 -16.45
N ALA A 3 -22.17 12.93 -16.83
CA ALA A 3 -22.47 13.30 -18.21
C ALA A 3 -21.37 14.16 -18.89
N GLN A 4 -20.58 14.89 -18.12
CA GLN A 4 -19.49 15.72 -18.64
C GLN A 4 -18.22 14.92 -18.94
N ILE A 5 -18.02 13.80 -18.25
CA ILE A 5 -16.82 12.95 -18.42
C ILE A 5 -17.09 11.77 -19.37
N GLN A 6 -18.34 11.42 -19.62
CA GLN A 6 -18.72 10.28 -20.45
C GLN A 6 -18.07 10.27 -21.86
N PRO A 7 -18.04 11.38 -22.64
CA PRO A 7 -17.35 11.38 -23.92
C PRO A 7 -15.86 11.12 -23.82
N LYS A 8 -15.21 11.66 -22.78
CA LYS A 8 -13.78 11.46 -22.52
C LYS A 8 -13.46 10.03 -22.11
N LEU A 9 -14.36 9.38 -21.35
CA LEU A 9 -14.22 7.97 -21.00
C LEU A 9 -14.28 7.06 -22.24
N ALA A 10 -15.19 7.34 -23.18
CA ALA A 10 -15.29 6.57 -24.43
C ALA A 10 -14.05 6.72 -25.33
N GLU A 11 -13.45 7.90 -25.34
CA GLU A 11 -12.19 8.15 -26.06
C GLU A 11 -11.02 7.48 -25.36
N PHE A 12 -10.94 7.59 -24.04
CA PHE A 12 -9.94 6.92 -23.21
C PHE A 12 -10.02 5.40 -23.38
N ASP A 13 -11.22 4.83 -23.41
CA ASP A 13 -11.44 3.39 -23.58
C ASP A 13 -10.86 2.88 -24.91
N LYS A 14 -11.05 3.61 -26.00
CA LYS A 14 -10.47 3.27 -27.31
C LYS A 14 -8.94 3.32 -27.31
N GLN A 15 -8.35 4.34 -26.68
CA GLN A 15 -6.89 4.48 -26.62
C GLN A 15 -6.28 3.46 -25.65
N SER A 16 -6.91 3.24 -24.50
CA SER A 16 -6.38 2.35 -23.47
C SER A 16 -6.50 0.88 -23.84
N ALA A 17 -7.53 0.48 -24.60
CA ALA A 17 -7.71 -0.92 -25.02
C ALA A 17 -6.50 -1.50 -25.76
N GLN A 18 -5.76 -0.68 -26.50
CA GLN A 18 -4.55 -1.11 -27.22
C GLN A 18 -3.29 -0.97 -26.37
N GLN A 19 -3.18 0.04 -25.53
CA GLN A 19 -1.95 0.36 -24.79
C GLN A 19 -1.90 -0.29 -23.40
N MET A 20 -3.05 -0.47 -22.74
CA MET A 20 -3.09 -0.99 -21.38
C MET A 20 -2.50 -2.40 -21.24
N PRO A 21 -2.78 -3.38 -22.12
CA PRO A 21 -2.16 -4.69 -22.01
C PRO A 21 -0.62 -4.64 -22.10
N MET A 22 -0.08 -3.79 -22.99
CA MET A 22 1.35 -3.60 -23.15
C MET A 22 1.96 -2.93 -21.90
N MET A 23 1.31 -1.91 -21.36
CA MET A 23 1.76 -1.23 -20.13
C MET A 23 1.75 -2.17 -18.94
N ILE A 24 0.71 -2.98 -18.78
CA ILE A 24 0.61 -3.99 -17.71
C ILE A 24 1.73 -5.02 -17.88
N ALA A 25 1.95 -5.56 -19.09
CA ALA A 25 3.01 -6.55 -19.34
C ALA A 25 4.40 -5.98 -19.05
N MET A 26 4.65 -4.73 -19.45
CA MET A 26 5.92 -4.06 -19.17
C MET A 26 6.10 -3.82 -17.66
N GLY A 27 5.07 -3.35 -16.97
CA GLY A 27 5.07 -3.17 -15.52
C GLY A 27 5.30 -4.49 -14.78
N GLN A 28 4.65 -5.58 -15.22
CA GLN A 28 4.91 -6.92 -14.68
C GLN A 28 6.36 -7.36 -14.87
N GLY A 29 6.95 -7.12 -16.04
CA GLY A 29 8.35 -7.46 -16.32
C GLY A 29 9.31 -6.76 -15.36
N PHE A 30 9.13 -5.45 -15.16
CA PHE A 30 9.92 -4.68 -14.19
C PHE A 30 9.72 -5.17 -12.76
N ALA A 31 8.48 -5.39 -12.34
CA ALA A 31 8.19 -5.85 -10.99
C ALA A 31 8.74 -7.25 -10.72
N LYS A 32 8.61 -8.21 -11.66
CA LYS A 32 9.20 -9.54 -11.54
C LYS A 32 10.73 -9.48 -11.45
N SER A 33 11.36 -8.62 -12.23
CA SER A 33 12.81 -8.41 -12.15
C SER A 33 13.23 -7.87 -10.78
N ALA A 34 12.48 -6.89 -10.24
CA ALA A 34 12.74 -6.35 -8.91
C ALA A 34 12.55 -7.40 -7.80
N ILE A 35 11.50 -8.23 -7.88
CA ILE A 35 11.26 -9.34 -6.96
C ILE A 35 12.42 -10.35 -7.02
N ALA A 36 12.83 -10.76 -8.21
CA ALA A 36 13.89 -11.73 -8.40
C ALA A 36 15.24 -11.25 -7.82
N GLN A 37 15.54 -9.96 -7.97
CA GLN A 37 16.78 -9.35 -7.48
C GLN A 37 16.75 -9.02 -5.99
N ASN A 38 15.59 -9.07 -5.33
CA ASN A 38 15.47 -8.77 -3.91
C ASN A 38 16.12 -9.89 -3.09
N LYS A 39 17.16 -9.54 -2.33
CA LYS A 39 17.95 -10.48 -1.51
C LYS A 39 17.32 -10.72 -0.13
N ASP A 40 16.36 -9.87 0.28
CA ASP A 40 15.70 -9.96 1.58
C ASP A 40 14.51 -10.92 1.55
N LEU A 41 14.09 -11.37 0.35
CA LEU A 41 13.00 -12.30 0.17
C LEU A 41 13.52 -13.74 -0.05
N SER A 42 12.94 -14.69 0.67
CA SER A 42 13.13 -16.11 0.39
C SER A 42 12.51 -16.50 -0.97
N ASP A 43 12.90 -17.64 -1.53
CA ASP A 43 12.33 -18.12 -2.81
C ASP A 43 10.81 -18.33 -2.73
N ALA A 44 10.31 -18.79 -1.57
CA ALA A 44 8.87 -18.93 -1.34
C ALA A 44 8.15 -17.57 -1.33
N GLN A 45 8.76 -16.54 -0.72
CA GLN A 45 8.22 -15.19 -0.71
C GLN A 45 8.26 -14.54 -2.10
N LYS A 46 9.34 -14.77 -2.87
CA LYS A 46 9.44 -14.32 -4.27
C LYS A 46 8.33 -14.92 -5.11
N LYS A 47 8.17 -16.24 -5.03
CA LYS A 47 7.08 -16.93 -5.74
C LYS A 47 5.72 -16.37 -5.39
N GLN A 48 5.43 -16.16 -4.11
CA GLN A 48 4.16 -15.58 -3.66
C GLN A 48 3.95 -14.17 -4.21
N ALA A 49 5.00 -13.32 -4.19
CA ALA A 49 4.94 -11.97 -4.73
C ALA A 49 4.66 -11.98 -6.24
N GLU A 50 5.26 -12.92 -6.98
CA GLU A 50 5.00 -13.11 -8.41
C GLU A 50 3.56 -13.60 -8.65
N ASP A 51 3.06 -14.58 -7.90
CA ASP A 51 1.71 -15.09 -8.01
C ASP A 51 0.67 -13.98 -7.73
N LEU A 52 0.92 -13.11 -6.73
CA LEU A 52 0.08 -11.96 -6.40
C LEU A 52 0.13 -10.89 -7.50
N LEU A 53 1.32 -10.63 -8.05
CA LEU A 53 1.51 -9.71 -9.16
C LEU A 53 0.75 -10.19 -10.41
N ASP A 54 0.82 -11.48 -10.73
CA ASP A 54 0.11 -12.07 -11.86
C ASP A 54 -1.41 -12.01 -11.66
N ALA A 55 -1.91 -12.26 -10.45
CA ALA A 55 -3.33 -12.11 -10.12
C ALA A 55 -3.79 -10.65 -10.24
N THR A 56 -2.98 -9.69 -9.77
CA THR A 56 -3.25 -8.26 -9.90
C THR A 56 -3.30 -7.82 -11.36
N ALA A 57 -2.34 -8.26 -12.16
CA ALA A 57 -2.32 -7.95 -13.59
C ALA A 57 -3.51 -8.55 -14.33
N GLN A 58 -3.90 -9.78 -14.00
CA GLN A 58 -5.10 -10.41 -14.56
C GLN A 58 -6.36 -9.61 -14.19
N TRP A 59 -6.51 -9.22 -12.92
CA TRP A 59 -7.61 -8.36 -12.49
C TRP A 59 -7.62 -7.04 -13.26
N ALA A 60 -6.47 -6.37 -13.40
CA ALA A 60 -6.38 -5.11 -14.12
C ALA A 60 -6.72 -5.25 -15.63
N GLN A 61 -6.36 -6.37 -16.26
CA GLN A 61 -6.68 -6.65 -17.67
C GLN A 61 -8.16 -6.98 -17.90
N THR A 62 -8.82 -7.62 -16.92
CA THR A 62 -10.20 -8.07 -17.05
C THR A 62 -11.23 -7.06 -16.53
N THR A 63 -10.79 -6.11 -15.69
CA THR A 63 -11.67 -5.10 -15.10
C THR A 63 -12.00 -4.01 -16.11
N LYS A 64 -13.28 -3.78 -16.34
CA LYS A 64 -13.78 -2.70 -17.22
C LYS A 64 -13.83 -1.40 -16.44
N PHE A 65 -12.68 -0.73 -16.28
CA PHE A 65 -12.58 0.52 -15.49
C PHE A 65 -13.46 1.67 -16.05
N THR A 66 -13.84 1.61 -17.31
CA THR A 66 -14.66 2.61 -18.00
C THR A 66 -16.14 2.24 -18.06
N ASP A 67 -16.54 1.09 -17.51
CA ASP A 67 -17.95 0.70 -17.43
C ASP A 67 -18.77 1.80 -16.75
N PRO A 68 -19.86 2.31 -17.41
CA PRO A 68 -20.63 3.43 -16.88
C PRO A 68 -21.19 3.22 -15.48
N ALA A 69 -21.63 2.01 -15.15
CA ALA A 69 -22.20 1.71 -13.84
C ALA A 69 -21.13 1.69 -12.77
N LEU A 70 -19.95 1.08 -13.06
CA LEU A 70 -18.80 1.05 -12.13
C LEU A 70 -18.24 2.46 -11.91
N VAL A 71 -18.11 3.26 -12.98
CA VAL A 71 -17.64 4.66 -12.86
C VAL A 71 -18.59 5.49 -12.01
N GLN A 72 -19.91 5.36 -12.20
CA GLN A 72 -20.89 6.08 -11.37
C GLN A 72 -20.80 5.67 -9.91
N ALA A 73 -20.70 4.38 -9.63
CA ALA A 73 -20.55 3.85 -8.26
C ALA A 73 -19.25 4.35 -7.62
N ALA A 74 -18.12 4.31 -8.34
CA ALA A 74 -16.83 4.81 -7.85
C ALA A 74 -16.88 6.32 -7.56
N ILE A 75 -17.48 7.13 -8.43
CA ILE A 75 -17.70 8.57 -8.20
C ILE A 75 -18.55 8.80 -6.95
N ALA A 76 -19.60 8.01 -6.74
CA ALA A 76 -20.44 8.12 -5.55
C ALA A 76 -19.63 7.89 -4.26
N GLU A 77 -18.77 6.86 -4.21
CA GLU A 77 -17.89 6.58 -3.06
C GLU A 77 -16.83 7.67 -2.88
N ILE A 78 -16.23 8.19 -3.95
CA ILE A 78 -15.30 9.34 -3.89
C ILE A 78 -15.99 10.57 -3.29
N CYS A 79 -17.19 10.91 -3.76
CA CYS A 79 -17.94 12.05 -3.27
C CYS A 79 -18.35 11.87 -1.79
N LYS A 80 -18.76 10.67 -1.40
CA LYS A 80 -19.07 10.32 -0.01
C LYS A 80 -17.86 10.48 0.89
N THR A 81 -16.71 9.96 0.47
CA THR A 81 -15.43 10.09 1.18
C THR A 81 -15.01 11.55 1.32
N ALA A 82 -15.07 12.34 0.24
CA ALA A 82 -14.71 13.75 0.27
C ALA A 82 -15.59 14.55 1.25
N ARG A 83 -16.90 14.27 1.31
CA ARG A 83 -17.81 14.88 2.29
C ARG A 83 -17.46 14.45 3.72
N ALA A 84 -17.09 13.19 3.95
CA ALA A 84 -16.74 12.69 5.27
C ALA A 84 -15.38 13.27 5.76
N VAL A 85 -14.43 13.43 4.85
CA VAL A 85 -13.14 14.11 5.13
C VAL A 85 -13.39 15.57 5.52
N ASN A 86 -14.32 16.25 4.85
CA ASN A 86 -14.76 17.62 5.14
C ASN A 86 -13.60 18.62 5.31
N LEU A 87 -12.67 18.61 4.36
CA LEU A 87 -11.60 19.60 4.21
C LEU A 87 -11.87 20.43 2.97
N LYS A 88 -11.93 21.75 3.12
CA LYS A 88 -12.27 22.68 2.02
C LYS A 88 -11.04 23.30 1.40
N THR A 89 -9.98 23.49 2.17
CA THR A 89 -8.76 24.16 1.74
C THR A 89 -7.51 23.37 2.15
N ALA A 90 -6.39 23.66 1.47
CA ALA A 90 -5.09 23.11 1.84
C ALA A 90 -4.63 23.61 3.22
N ASP A 91 -5.01 24.82 3.60
CA ASP A 91 -4.64 25.42 4.89
C ASP A 91 -5.37 24.72 6.04
N GLU A 92 -6.64 24.35 5.86
CA GLU A 92 -7.33 23.50 6.83
C GLU A 92 -6.61 22.16 7.02
N ALA A 93 -6.10 21.55 5.94
CA ALA A 93 -5.34 20.31 6.03
C ALA A 93 -4.00 20.49 6.77
N ARG A 94 -3.30 21.61 6.57
CA ARG A 94 -2.04 21.93 7.27
C ARG A 94 -2.23 22.23 8.75
N ALA A 95 -3.40 22.74 9.12
CA ALA A 95 -3.73 23.10 10.50
C ALA A 95 -4.19 21.90 11.35
N LEU A 96 -4.33 20.70 10.77
CA LEU A 96 -4.75 19.51 11.53
C LEU A 96 -3.71 19.13 12.58
N SER A 97 -4.18 18.76 13.77
CA SER A 97 -3.34 18.04 14.73
C SER A 97 -3.02 16.63 14.17
N TYR A 98 -1.99 15.97 14.74
CA TYR A 98 -1.64 14.60 14.37
C TYR A 98 -2.83 13.64 14.48
N GLU A 99 -3.58 13.71 15.57
CA GLU A 99 -4.75 12.86 15.80
C GLU A 99 -5.84 13.10 14.75
N GLN A 100 -6.14 14.38 14.46
CA GLN A 100 -7.11 14.74 13.43
C GLN A 100 -6.66 14.28 12.04
N ALA A 101 -5.38 14.42 11.73
CA ALA A 101 -4.81 13.94 10.47
C ALA A 101 -4.95 12.42 10.34
N MET A 102 -4.67 11.66 11.41
CA MET A 102 -4.84 10.20 11.41
C MET A 102 -6.29 9.76 11.26
N GLN A 103 -7.24 10.46 11.91
CA GLN A 103 -8.67 10.19 11.73
C GLN A 103 -9.10 10.46 10.28
N LYS A 104 -8.68 11.57 9.69
CA LYS A 104 -8.97 11.89 8.27
C LYS A 104 -8.33 10.88 7.32
N ALA A 105 -7.09 10.47 7.57
CA ALA A 105 -6.41 9.42 6.81
C ALA A 105 -7.19 8.09 6.85
N GLY A 106 -7.73 7.72 8.00
CA GLY A 106 -8.60 6.55 8.14
C GLY A 106 -9.85 6.62 7.26
N ILE A 107 -10.51 7.78 7.19
CA ILE A 107 -11.67 8.01 6.31
C ILE A 107 -11.26 7.88 4.84
N VAL A 108 -10.14 8.48 4.43
CA VAL A 108 -9.61 8.37 3.07
C VAL A 108 -9.31 6.92 2.71
N LEU A 109 -8.63 6.19 3.61
CA LEU A 109 -8.32 4.77 3.40
C LEU A 109 -9.60 3.94 3.24
N GLY A 110 -10.63 4.18 4.06
CA GLY A 110 -11.94 3.56 3.90
C GLY A 110 -12.57 3.84 2.54
N GLY A 111 -12.47 5.08 2.06
CA GLY A 111 -12.94 5.48 0.73
C GLY A 111 -12.19 4.80 -0.42
N VAL A 112 -10.86 4.69 -0.32
CA VAL A 112 -10.04 3.95 -1.28
C VAL A 112 -10.47 2.48 -1.34
N LYS A 113 -10.65 1.82 -0.18
CA LYS A 113 -11.13 0.43 -0.11
C LYS A 113 -12.51 0.28 -0.76
N ALA A 114 -13.43 1.23 -0.54
CA ALA A 114 -14.76 1.21 -1.12
C ALA A 114 -14.70 1.34 -2.66
N VAL A 115 -13.86 2.22 -3.20
CA VAL A 115 -13.66 2.36 -4.65
C VAL A 115 -13.05 1.09 -5.24
N LEU A 116 -12.05 0.48 -4.59
CA LEU A 116 -11.46 -0.78 -5.05
C LEU A 116 -12.49 -1.93 -5.06
N ALA A 117 -13.38 -1.96 -4.06
CA ALA A 117 -14.45 -2.94 -3.98
C ALA A 117 -15.47 -2.81 -5.13
N VAL A 118 -15.75 -1.59 -5.60
CA VAL A 118 -16.57 -1.36 -6.81
C VAL A 118 -15.98 -2.06 -8.02
N TYR A 119 -14.65 -2.10 -8.14
CA TYR A 119 -13.93 -2.77 -9.22
C TYR A 119 -13.57 -4.24 -8.90
N GLY A 120 -14.20 -4.83 -7.89
CA GLY A 120 -14.04 -6.24 -7.55
C GLY A 120 -12.87 -6.58 -6.63
N LEU A 121 -12.05 -5.60 -6.22
CA LEU A 121 -10.97 -5.81 -5.26
C LEU A 121 -11.43 -5.43 -3.84
N ASN A 122 -11.95 -6.41 -3.11
CA ASN A 122 -12.44 -6.21 -1.75
C ASN A 122 -11.35 -6.54 -0.72
N ILE A 123 -10.68 -5.48 -0.22
CA ILE A 123 -9.58 -5.59 0.75
C ILE A 123 -10.08 -6.18 2.08
N ASP A 124 -11.28 -5.80 2.55
CA ASP A 124 -11.81 -6.33 3.82
C ASP A 124 -12.08 -7.83 3.73
N LYS A 125 -12.70 -8.29 2.63
CA LYS A 125 -12.90 -9.73 2.38
C LYS A 125 -11.57 -10.50 2.35
N THR A 126 -10.52 -9.90 1.78
CA THR A 126 -9.18 -10.49 1.80
C THR A 126 -8.65 -10.58 3.23
N LEU A 127 -8.75 -9.52 4.03
CA LEU A 127 -8.29 -9.50 5.42
C LEU A 127 -9.09 -10.48 6.31
N ASP A 128 -10.40 -10.55 6.13
CA ASP A 128 -11.28 -11.47 6.87
C ASP A 128 -10.98 -12.95 6.55
N SER A 129 -10.40 -13.21 5.38
CA SER A 129 -10.01 -14.57 4.96
C SER A 129 -8.68 -15.04 5.53
N VAL A 130 -7.92 -14.16 6.21
CA VAL A 130 -6.59 -14.49 6.74
C VAL A 130 -6.71 -15.55 7.83
N LYS A 131 -5.99 -16.65 7.64
CA LYS A 131 -5.80 -17.72 8.62
C LYS A 131 -4.33 -17.83 8.93
N ILE A 132 -4.02 -17.99 10.20
CA ILE A 132 -2.65 -18.14 10.68
C ILE A 132 -2.56 -19.48 11.38
N ASP A 133 -1.76 -20.38 10.83
CA ASP A 133 -1.44 -21.65 11.43
C ASP A 133 -0.08 -21.53 12.12
N ALA A 134 -0.06 -21.87 13.40
CA ALA A 134 1.17 -21.88 14.19
C ALA A 134 2.14 -22.92 13.63
N GLY A 135 3.34 -22.49 13.31
CA GLY A 135 4.43 -23.37 12.92
C GLY A 135 5.36 -23.69 14.10
N ALA A 136 6.58 -24.11 13.78
CA ALA A 136 7.58 -24.40 14.80
C ALA A 136 8.01 -23.11 15.53
N ALA A 137 7.99 -23.14 16.85
CA ALA A 137 8.53 -22.08 17.70
C ALA A 137 9.81 -22.58 18.40
N SER A 138 10.83 -21.72 18.45
CA SER A 138 12.09 -21.97 19.16
C SER A 138 12.48 -20.71 19.91
N GLY A 139 12.28 -20.68 21.22
CA GLY A 139 12.51 -19.49 22.05
C GLY A 139 11.64 -18.31 21.61
N ASP A 140 12.29 -17.20 21.26
CA ASP A 140 11.62 -15.96 20.82
C ASP A 140 11.46 -15.88 19.29
N ALA A 141 11.70 -16.95 18.56
CA ALA A 141 11.49 -17.05 17.11
C ALA A 141 10.43 -18.10 16.78
N ALA A 142 9.59 -17.81 15.79
CA ALA A 142 8.61 -18.75 15.26
C ALA A 142 8.42 -18.54 13.75
N THR A 143 8.03 -19.61 13.07
CA THR A 143 7.54 -19.51 11.70
C THR A 143 6.04 -19.81 11.71
N VAL A 144 5.24 -19.00 11.05
CA VAL A 144 3.80 -19.20 10.92
C VAL A 144 3.44 -19.31 9.44
N LYS A 145 2.46 -20.16 9.14
CA LYS A 145 1.87 -20.24 7.81
C LYS A 145 0.66 -19.32 7.76
N VAL A 146 0.66 -18.39 6.83
CA VAL A 146 -0.44 -17.44 6.60
C VAL A 146 -1.12 -17.82 5.29
N THR A 147 -2.44 -18.05 5.35
CA THR A 147 -3.28 -18.32 4.17
C THR A 147 -4.34 -17.24 4.06
N TYR A 148 -4.58 -16.74 2.88
CA TYR A 148 -5.61 -15.74 2.60
C TYR A 148 -6.14 -15.87 1.18
N VAL A 149 -7.29 -15.26 0.90
CA VAL A 149 -7.91 -15.22 -0.44
C VAL A 149 -7.83 -13.79 -0.97
N ALA A 150 -7.19 -13.61 -2.11
CA ALA A 150 -7.19 -12.35 -2.85
C ALA A 150 -7.51 -12.62 -4.32
N PHE A 151 -8.25 -11.74 -4.99
CA PHE A 151 -8.70 -11.94 -6.38
C PHE A 151 -9.41 -13.29 -6.59
N ASP A 152 -10.19 -13.75 -5.58
CA ASP A 152 -10.86 -15.04 -5.53
C ASP A 152 -9.92 -16.27 -5.67
N LYS A 153 -8.61 -16.07 -5.43
CA LYS A 153 -7.58 -17.11 -5.42
C LYS A 153 -6.99 -17.29 -4.03
N PRO A 154 -6.72 -18.50 -3.57
CA PRO A 154 -6.01 -18.75 -2.32
C PRO A 154 -4.51 -18.47 -2.49
N PHE A 155 -3.94 -17.78 -1.50
CA PHE A 155 -2.50 -17.56 -1.37
C PHE A 155 -2.02 -18.13 -0.04
N THR A 156 -0.80 -18.63 -0.03
CA THR A 156 -0.16 -19.13 1.17
C THR A 156 1.28 -18.60 1.23
N THR A 157 1.67 -18.12 2.41
CA THR A 157 3.04 -17.68 2.67
C THR A 157 3.50 -18.12 4.04
N GLU A 158 4.80 -18.15 4.25
CA GLU A 158 5.40 -18.30 5.56
C GLU A 158 5.90 -16.95 6.06
N ALA A 159 5.60 -16.62 7.30
CA ALA A 159 6.07 -15.43 7.96
C ALA A 159 6.94 -15.79 9.16
N GLN A 160 8.12 -15.18 9.23
CA GLN A 160 8.98 -15.27 10.41
C GLN A 160 8.49 -14.29 11.47
N MET A 161 8.33 -14.78 12.68
CA MET A 161 7.88 -14.02 13.83
C MET A 161 8.98 -13.92 14.84
N VAL A 162 9.02 -12.82 15.58
CA VAL A 162 9.90 -12.58 16.72
C VAL A 162 9.06 -12.12 17.90
N LYS A 163 9.39 -12.61 19.07
CA LYS A 163 8.73 -12.23 20.33
C LYS A 163 9.47 -11.06 20.95
N VAL A 164 8.77 -9.95 21.17
CA VAL A 164 9.27 -8.75 21.83
C VAL A 164 8.30 -8.39 22.94
N ASP A 165 8.78 -8.25 24.17
CA ASP A 165 7.99 -7.93 25.36
C ASP A 165 6.74 -8.83 25.54
N GLY A 166 6.93 -10.13 25.29
CA GLY A 166 5.88 -11.15 25.45
C GLY A 166 4.87 -11.23 24.30
N ARG A 167 5.00 -10.40 23.25
CA ARG A 167 4.11 -10.36 22.09
C ARG A 167 4.84 -10.78 20.82
N TRP A 168 4.12 -11.43 19.90
CA TRP A 168 4.66 -11.85 18.61
C TRP A 168 4.49 -10.76 17.55
N TYR A 169 5.57 -10.46 16.82
CA TYR A 169 5.59 -9.50 15.72
C TYR A 169 6.23 -10.15 14.50
N GLY A 170 5.85 -9.68 13.31
CA GLY A 170 6.56 -10.06 12.08
C GLY A 170 8.01 -9.58 12.14
N LYS A 171 8.95 -10.50 11.99
CA LYS A 171 10.39 -10.18 12.06
C LYS A 171 10.78 -9.04 11.13
N HIS A 172 10.29 -9.07 9.88
CA HIS A 172 10.57 -8.03 8.90
C HIS A 172 10.11 -6.63 9.37
N ALA A 173 8.94 -6.53 10.00
CA ALA A 173 8.43 -5.25 10.51
C ALA A 173 9.33 -4.69 11.63
N ILE A 174 9.81 -5.54 12.53
CA ILE A 174 10.73 -5.14 13.60
C ILE A 174 12.09 -4.72 13.02
N ASP A 175 12.64 -5.48 12.06
CA ASP A 175 13.91 -5.15 11.41
C ASP A 175 13.82 -3.79 10.67
N GLN A 176 12.73 -3.52 9.96
CA GLN A 176 12.49 -2.23 9.30
C GLN A 176 12.34 -1.08 10.31
N TRP A 177 11.63 -1.32 11.42
CA TRP A 177 11.50 -0.33 12.49
C TRP A 177 12.87 0.06 13.06
N HIS A 178 13.73 -0.92 13.38
CA HIS A 178 15.07 -0.65 13.88
C HIS A 178 15.92 0.10 12.86
N LYS A 179 15.82 -0.23 11.58
CA LYS A 179 16.52 0.46 10.50
C LYS A 179 16.10 1.93 10.41
N HIS A 180 14.79 2.21 10.40
CA HIS A 180 14.29 3.59 10.39
C HIS A 180 14.69 4.38 11.63
N GLN A 181 14.68 3.77 12.80
CA GLN A 181 15.16 4.43 14.02
C GLN A 181 16.64 4.81 13.91
N ALA A 182 17.47 3.92 13.37
CA ALA A 182 18.88 4.20 13.16
C ALA A 182 19.11 5.34 12.15
N GLU A 183 18.33 5.38 11.06
CA GLU A 183 18.37 6.45 10.05
C GLU A 183 17.98 7.81 10.66
N ILE A 184 16.89 7.86 11.43
CA ILE A 184 16.45 9.09 12.13
C ILE A 184 17.52 9.56 13.12
N ALA A 185 18.12 8.67 13.89
CA ALA A 185 19.18 8.99 14.82
C ALA A 185 20.47 9.52 14.13
N ALA A 186 20.76 9.00 12.92
CA ALA A 186 21.88 9.48 12.12
C ALA A 186 21.63 10.90 11.57
N VAL A 187 20.42 11.19 11.07
CA VAL A 187 20.03 12.53 10.60
C VAL A 187 20.06 13.56 11.74
N GLY A 188 19.59 13.18 12.94
CA GLY A 188 19.63 14.06 14.11
C GLY A 188 21.04 14.44 14.55
N LYS A 189 22.04 13.58 14.30
CA LYS A 189 23.46 13.88 14.62
C LYS A 189 24.10 14.80 13.59
N THR A 190 23.66 14.80 12.35
CA THR A 190 24.18 15.69 11.29
C THR A 190 23.55 17.08 11.32
N ALA A 191 22.44 17.26 12.03
CA ALA A 191 21.73 18.53 12.20
C ALA A 191 22.13 19.30 13.49
N ALA A 192 23.22 18.93 14.15
CA ALA A 192 23.76 19.74 15.25
C ALA A 192 24.15 21.14 14.71
N PRO A 193 23.71 22.24 15.35
CA PRO A 193 24.03 23.59 14.88
C PRO A 193 25.55 23.77 14.82
N ALA A 194 26.04 24.30 13.71
CA ALA A 194 27.42 24.74 13.61
C ALA A 194 27.66 25.76 14.75
N GLU A 195 28.68 25.49 15.56
CA GLU A 195 29.14 26.37 16.63
C GLU A 195 29.41 27.76 16.03
N PRO A 196 28.87 28.86 16.59
CA PRO A 196 29.10 30.18 16.03
C PRO A 196 30.60 30.49 16.06
N ALA A 197 31.14 30.87 14.90
CA ALA A 197 32.54 31.27 14.77
C ALA A 197 32.89 32.37 15.79
N PRO A 198 34.08 32.30 16.43
CA PRO A 198 34.50 33.30 17.41
C PRO A 198 34.55 34.69 16.76
N ALA A 199 33.89 35.66 17.38
CA ALA A 199 33.91 37.05 16.95
C ALA A 199 35.36 37.55 16.95
N GLU A 200 35.86 37.91 15.77
CA GLU A 200 37.15 38.62 15.67
C GLU A 200 37.09 39.96 16.45
N ALA A 201 37.88 40.03 17.49
CA ALA A 201 38.09 41.26 18.24
C ALA A 201 38.86 42.24 17.34
N GLY A 202 38.13 43.23 16.78
CA GLY A 202 38.74 44.37 16.07
C GLY A 202 39.60 45.19 17.00
N LYS A 203 40.82 45.44 16.56
CA LYS A 203 41.67 46.49 17.04
C LYS A 203 41.34 47.80 16.34
#